data_18d0804266a2408193fcdda2df601576
#
_entry.id   18d0804266a2408193fcdda2df601576
#
_cell.length_a   1.000
_cell.length_b   1.000
_cell.length_c   1.000
_cell.angle_alpha   90.00
_cell.angle_beta   90.00
_cell.angle_gamma   90.00
#
_symmetry.space_group_name_H-M   'P 1'
#
loop_
_entity.id
_entity.type
_entity.pdbx_description
1 polymer ?
#
loop_
_entity_poly.entity_id
_entity_poly.type
_entity_poly.pdbx_seq_one_letter_code
_entity_poly.pdbx_strand_id
1 'polypeptide(L)'
;LPVVHENKCTGCGTCERVCPKHIINLSSVTRRIMREYTTEECTTPCQRSCPAGIDIREYIRQISLGNFHRSVQVIKERNPFPAIIGRICPRPCELDCRRNFIDEPVAINYLKRFAADFERQSGERILPYKAPSSGRAIAVVGGGVEGLSTAFFAARLGHRVTVYDASPKLGGLLRSAIARERLPEDILDWDIEGILEMGVEAETGAVMGKDFTLNALLRQGVDAVFLASGGWDSRMARKSVTEIESPIPGTYMMVDLLSLAANDREMITCPSEVTIFGGGKLALEAAKICRESGAEKITILFREDLQHSAISDADVKNIGIEGLDILYDAAIQCLRGEEDQLVELDTVNIKTRETTTIA
;
A
#
# COMPACT_ATOMS: atom_id res chain seq x y z
N LEU A 1 -48.50 2.51 6.86
CA LEU A 1 -47.05 2.64 6.59
C LEU A 1 -46.29 1.85 7.68
N PRO A 2 -45.29 1.05 7.32
CA PRO A 2 -44.49 0.35 8.32
C PRO A 2 -43.77 1.37 9.22
N VAL A 3 -43.86 1.17 10.50
CA VAL A 3 -43.14 1.99 11.51
C VAL A 3 -41.86 1.28 11.88
N VAL A 4 -40.73 1.95 11.68
CA VAL A 4 -39.42 1.44 12.10
C VAL A 4 -39.12 1.96 13.51
N HIS A 5 -38.92 1.05 14.45
CA HIS A 5 -38.43 1.37 15.79
C HIS A 5 -36.90 1.47 15.72
N GLU A 6 -36.36 2.68 15.70
CA GLU A 6 -34.92 2.95 15.56
C GLU A 6 -34.08 2.20 16.60
N ASN A 7 -34.57 2.12 17.85
CA ASN A 7 -33.88 1.46 18.96
C ASN A 7 -33.80 -0.08 18.82
N LYS A 8 -34.59 -0.68 17.89
CA LYS A 8 -34.62 -2.12 17.64
C LYS A 8 -34.09 -2.50 16.27
N CYS A 9 -33.88 -1.52 15.42
CA CYS A 9 -33.42 -1.73 14.06
C CYS A 9 -31.90 -1.92 14.05
N THR A 10 -31.44 -3.11 13.66
CA THR A 10 -30.01 -3.43 13.51
C THR A 10 -29.43 -2.97 12.18
N GLY A 11 -30.24 -2.40 11.27
CA GLY A 11 -29.80 -1.98 9.95
C GLY A 11 -29.42 -3.14 9.01
N CYS A 12 -29.80 -4.39 9.30
CA CYS A 12 -29.38 -5.58 8.56
C CYS A 12 -29.85 -5.65 7.09
N GLY A 13 -30.79 -4.80 6.67
CA GLY A 13 -31.29 -4.70 5.30
C GLY A 13 -32.26 -5.80 4.86
N THR A 14 -32.68 -6.69 5.75
CA THR A 14 -33.64 -7.74 5.41
C THR A 14 -34.96 -7.16 4.89
N CYS A 15 -35.49 -6.10 5.53
CA CYS A 15 -36.70 -5.43 5.12
C CYS A 15 -36.64 -4.84 3.69
N GLU A 16 -35.50 -4.32 3.30
CA GLU A 16 -35.25 -3.80 1.95
C GLU A 16 -35.21 -4.92 0.91
N ARG A 17 -34.50 -6.03 1.23
CA ARG A 17 -34.37 -7.18 0.34
C ARG A 17 -35.68 -7.93 0.11
N VAL A 18 -36.52 -8.05 1.14
CA VAL A 18 -37.77 -8.80 1.07
C VAL A 18 -38.99 -7.95 0.64
N CYS A 19 -38.82 -6.65 0.46
CA CYS A 19 -39.91 -5.76 0.06
C CYS A 19 -40.28 -5.97 -1.41
N PRO A 20 -41.42 -6.54 -1.73
CA PRO A 20 -41.78 -6.86 -3.13
C PRO A 20 -42.04 -5.61 -3.97
N LYS A 21 -42.26 -4.46 -3.36
CA LYS A 21 -42.49 -3.17 -4.03
C LYS A 21 -41.27 -2.28 -4.07
N HIS A 22 -40.15 -2.71 -3.48
CA HIS A 22 -38.87 -1.94 -3.38
C HIS A 22 -39.05 -0.51 -2.84
N ILE A 23 -40.05 -0.28 -1.96
CA ILE A 23 -40.34 1.03 -1.38
C ILE A 23 -39.60 1.28 -0.06
N ILE A 24 -38.95 0.26 0.47
CA ILE A 24 -38.13 0.39 1.69
C ILE A 24 -36.67 0.57 1.29
N ASN A 25 -36.13 1.70 1.66
CA ASN A 25 -34.72 2.01 1.44
C ASN A 25 -34.04 2.34 2.77
N LEU A 26 -32.96 1.65 3.08
CA LEU A 26 -32.16 1.91 4.26
C LEU A 26 -31.23 3.10 4.02
N SER A 27 -31.52 4.19 4.69
CA SER A 27 -30.79 5.44 4.56
C SER A 27 -29.72 5.65 5.67
N SER A 28 -29.46 4.65 6.52
CA SER A 28 -28.43 4.80 7.55
C SER A 28 -27.05 4.97 6.95
N VAL A 29 -26.24 5.85 7.55
CA VAL A 29 -24.86 6.12 7.11
C VAL A 29 -24.02 4.84 7.15
N THR A 30 -24.16 4.02 8.19
CA THR A 30 -23.48 2.72 8.29
C THR A 30 -23.79 1.82 7.12
N ARG A 31 -25.09 1.69 6.76
CA ARG A 31 -25.50 0.85 5.64
C ARG A 31 -24.99 1.38 4.30
N ARG A 32 -24.98 2.69 4.14
CA ARG A 32 -24.42 3.34 2.94
C ARG A 32 -22.94 3.03 2.82
N ILE A 33 -22.16 3.16 3.90
CA ILE A 33 -20.74 2.80 3.93
C ILE A 33 -20.55 1.32 3.60
N MET A 34 -21.34 0.41 4.18
CA MET A 34 -21.26 -1.02 3.89
C MET A 34 -21.53 -1.36 2.43
N ARG A 35 -22.48 -0.68 1.78
CA ARG A 35 -22.76 -0.85 0.35
C ARG A 35 -21.59 -0.41 -0.54
N GLU A 36 -20.83 0.57 -0.12
CA GLU A 36 -19.63 1.01 -0.86
C GLU A 36 -18.60 -0.12 -1.02
N TYR A 37 -18.64 -1.14 -0.17
CA TYR A 37 -17.72 -2.28 -0.21
C TYR A 37 -18.28 -3.50 -0.98
N THR A 38 -19.53 -3.47 -1.44
CA THR A 38 -20.09 -4.55 -2.24
C THR A 38 -19.89 -4.26 -3.72
N THR A 39 -19.40 -5.25 -4.48
CA THR A 39 -19.06 -5.13 -5.91
C THR A 39 -20.08 -5.78 -6.82
N GLU A 40 -21.33 -5.93 -6.39
CA GLU A 40 -22.38 -6.62 -7.14
C GLU A 40 -22.89 -5.84 -8.36
N GLU A 41 -22.58 -4.54 -8.46
CA GLU A 41 -23.01 -3.71 -9.59
C GLU A 41 -22.05 -3.80 -10.78
N CYS A 42 -22.59 -3.64 -12.00
CA CYS A 42 -21.80 -3.60 -13.23
C CYS A 42 -20.87 -2.40 -13.22
N THR A 43 -19.58 -2.65 -13.07
CA THR A 43 -18.52 -1.62 -12.99
C THR A 43 -17.77 -1.47 -14.31
N THR A 44 -17.15 -0.30 -14.53
CA THR A 44 -16.30 -0.07 -15.71
C THR A 44 -15.00 -0.88 -15.62
N PRO A 45 -14.34 -1.23 -16.76
CA PRO A 45 -13.08 -1.95 -16.75
C PRO A 45 -12.01 -1.29 -15.85
N CYS A 46 -11.86 0.03 -15.96
CA CYS A 46 -10.89 0.77 -15.12
C CYS A 46 -11.19 0.66 -13.61
N GLN A 47 -12.45 0.60 -13.21
CA GLN A 47 -12.81 0.40 -11.80
C GLN A 47 -12.52 -1.03 -11.35
N ARG A 48 -12.79 -2.04 -12.19
CA ARG A 48 -12.48 -3.45 -11.89
C ARG A 48 -10.96 -3.69 -11.76
N SER A 49 -10.17 -3.00 -12.57
CA SER A 49 -8.71 -3.09 -12.53
C SER A 49 -8.09 -2.31 -11.38
N CYS A 50 -8.87 -1.44 -10.72
CA CYS A 50 -8.40 -0.74 -9.53
C CYS A 50 -8.46 -1.67 -8.31
N PRO A 51 -7.32 -2.02 -7.66
CA PRO A 51 -7.35 -2.89 -6.49
C PRO A 51 -8.19 -2.35 -5.33
N ALA A 52 -8.30 -1.01 -5.21
CA ALA A 52 -9.16 -0.36 -4.21
C ALA A 52 -10.62 -0.23 -4.65
N GLY A 53 -10.96 -0.54 -5.91
CA GLY A 53 -12.31 -0.42 -6.43
C GLY A 53 -12.88 1.00 -6.44
N ILE A 54 -12.02 2.03 -6.58
CA ILE A 54 -12.45 3.44 -6.61
C ILE A 54 -13.43 3.65 -7.77
N ASP A 55 -14.51 4.39 -7.53
CA ASP A 55 -15.41 4.83 -8.61
C ASP A 55 -14.74 5.91 -9.47
N ILE A 56 -13.94 5.41 -10.43
CA ILE A 56 -13.11 6.24 -11.31
C ILE A 56 -13.98 7.14 -12.16
N ARG A 57 -15.07 6.62 -12.70
CA ARG A 57 -15.99 7.38 -13.55
C ARG A 57 -16.60 8.54 -12.78
N GLU A 58 -17.02 8.29 -11.55
CA GLU A 58 -17.70 9.32 -10.76
C GLU A 58 -16.76 10.43 -10.33
N TYR A 59 -15.55 10.13 -9.82
CA TYR A 59 -14.67 11.23 -9.43
C TYR A 59 -14.20 12.07 -10.63
N ILE A 60 -13.98 11.45 -11.81
CA ILE A 60 -13.63 12.20 -13.03
C ILE A 60 -14.81 13.07 -13.47
N ARG A 61 -16.04 12.55 -13.39
CA ARG A 61 -17.26 13.33 -13.67
C ARG A 61 -17.36 14.54 -12.74
N GLN A 62 -17.08 14.37 -11.45
CA GLN A 62 -17.09 15.49 -10.51
C GLN A 62 -16.01 16.53 -10.83
N ILE A 63 -14.82 16.11 -11.26
CA ILE A 63 -13.77 17.03 -11.74
C ILE A 63 -14.27 17.82 -12.96
N SER A 64 -14.87 17.17 -13.95
CA SER A 64 -15.38 17.81 -15.16
C SER A 64 -16.49 18.82 -14.90
N LEU A 65 -17.22 18.68 -13.79
CA LEU A 65 -18.25 19.62 -13.34
C LEU A 65 -17.69 20.73 -12.42
N GLY A 66 -16.39 20.74 -12.11
CA GLY A 66 -15.79 21.67 -11.16
C GLY A 66 -16.06 21.35 -9.69
N ASN A 67 -16.68 20.21 -9.40
CA ASN A 67 -17.03 19.78 -8.03
C ASN A 67 -15.85 19.04 -7.37
N PHE A 68 -14.73 19.73 -7.19
CA PHE A 68 -13.47 19.10 -6.72
C PHE A 68 -13.59 18.49 -5.33
N HIS A 69 -14.29 19.14 -4.38
CA HIS A 69 -14.57 18.58 -3.06
C HIS A 69 -15.27 17.22 -3.15
N ARG A 70 -16.31 17.12 -3.99
CA ARG A 70 -17.03 15.85 -4.17
C ARG A 70 -16.15 14.79 -4.84
N SER A 71 -15.28 15.19 -5.75
CA SER A 71 -14.29 14.28 -6.36
C SER A 71 -13.39 13.64 -5.30
N VAL A 72 -12.85 14.42 -4.37
CA VAL A 72 -12.02 13.91 -3.26
C VAL A 72 -12.81 12.97 -2.36
N GLN A 73 -14.06 13.30 -2.03
CA GLN A 73 -14.93 12.42 -1.22
C GLN A 73 -15.09 11.05 -1.89
N VAL A 74 -15.40 11.01 -3.19
CA VAL A 74 -15.54 9.78 -3.95
C VAL A 74 -14.26 8.93 -3.91
N ILE A 75 -13.10 9.56 -4.04
CA ILE A 75 -11.82 8.86 -3.93
C ILE A 75 -11.65 8.28 -2.52
N LYS A 76 -11.89 9.09 -1.47
CA LYS A 76 -11.74 8.69 -0.06
C LYS A 76 -12.77 7.66 0.41
N GLU A 77 -13.85 7.46 -0.31
CA GLU A 77 -14.79 6.36 -0.04
C GLU A 77 -14.10 4.99 -0.09
N ARG A 78 -13.02 4.85 -0.90
CA ARG A 78 -12.29 3.59 -1.13
C ARG A 78 -10.79 3.67 -0.87
N ASN A 79 -10.22 4.85 -0.79
CA ASN A 79 -8.79 5.05 -0.68
C ASN A 79 -8.48 6.18 0.31
N PRO A 80 -7.93 5.87 1.51
CA PRO A 80 -7.59 6.87 2.50
C PRO A 80 -6.33 7.69 2.16
N PHE A 81 -5.59 7.32 1.12
CA PHE A 81 -4.31 7.92 0.75
C PHE A 81 -4.32 8.55 -0.66
N PRO A 82 -5.21 9.49 -0.97
CA PRO A 82 -5.34 10.01 -2.34
C PRO A 82 -4.09 10.71 -2.85
N ALA A 83 -3.39 11.48 -2.02
CA ALA A 83 -2.19 12.22 -2.40
C ALA A 83 -0.98 11.29 -2.59
N ILE A 84 -0.80 10.31 -1.71
CA ILE A 84 0.23 9.27 -1.81
C ILE A 84 0.02 8.45 -3.09
N ILE A 85 -1.18 7.85 -3.24
CA ILE A 85 -1.48 6.97 -4.38
C ILE A 85 -1.47 7.76 -5.71
N GLY A 86 -1.76 9.05 -5.70
CA GLY A 86 -1.57 9.92 -6.86
C GLY A 86 -0.12 9.95 -7.39
N ARG A 87 0.87 9.62 -6.55
CA ARG A 87 2.31 9.65 -6.86
C ARG A 87 2.90 8.27 -7.13
N ILE A 88 2.48 7.24 -6.39
CA ILE A 88 3.15 5.93 -6.43
C ILE A 88 2.35 4.84 -7.14
N CYS A 89 1.10 5.09 -7.55
CA CYS A 89 0.23 4.08 -8.18
C CYS A 89 0.82 3.59 -9.52
N PRO A 90 0.87 2.25 -9.76
CA PRO A 90 1.29 1.68 -11.04
C PRO A 90 0.25 1.81 -12.16
N ARG A 91 -0.95 2.35 -11.89
CA ARG A 91 -2.00 2.71 -12.86
C ARG A 91 -2.62 1.54 -13.66
N PRO A 92 -2.95 0.40 -13.06
CA PRO A 92 -3.53 -0.72 -13.80
C PRO A 92 -4.85 -0.34 -14.52
N CYS A 93 -5.59 0.63 -13.97
CA CYS A 93 -6.80 1.15 -14.57
C CYS A 93 -6.61 1.85 -15.93
N GLU A 94 -5.42 2.42 -16.19
CA GLU A 94 -5.08 3.06 -17.46
C GLU A 94 -4.75 2.00 -18.53
N LEU A 95 -4.17 0.86 -18.14
CA LEU A 95 -3.92 -0.28 -19.04
C LEU A 95 -5.22 -0.86 -19.60
N ASP A 96 -6.27 -0.96 -18.76
CA ASP A 96 -7.58 -1.49 -19.14
C ASP A 96 -8.56 -0.41 -19.62
N CYS A 97 -8.08 0.78 -19.91
CA CYS A 97 -8.91 1.86 -20.39
C CYS A 97 -9.43 1.57 -21.81
N ARG A 98 -10.76 1.64 -22.02
CA ARG A 98 -11.35 1.41 -23.35
C ARG A 98 -10.89 2.39 -24.41
N ARG A 99 -10.41 3.56 -24.03
CA ARG A 99 -9.85 4.51 -24.97
C ARG A 99 -8.60 4.00 -25.68
N ASN A 100 -7.86 3.05 -25.07
CA ASN A 100 -6.73 2.38 -25.72
C ASN A 100 -7.09 1.72 -27.07
N PHE A 101 -8.39 1.46 -27.34
CA PHE A 101 -8.85 0.96 -28.63
C PHE A 101 -9.05 2.06 -29.70
N ILE A 102 -8.94 3.34 -29.32
CA ILE A 102 -9.22 4.48 -30.20
C ILE A 102 -7.98 5.37 -30.30
N ASP A 103 -7.39 5.72 -29.13
CA ASP A 103 -6.26 6.65 -29.01
C ASP A 103 -5.45 6.38 -27.74
N GLU A 104 -5.39 7.31 -26.79
CA GLU A 104 -4.66 7.21 -25.54
C GLU A 104 -5.61 6.96 -24.35
N PRO A 105 -5.16 6.27 -23.28
CA PRO A 105 -5.96 6.10 -22.09
C PRO A 105 -6.26 7.46 -21.43
N VAL A 106 -7.39 7.53 -20.74
CA VAL A 106 -7.64 8.67 -19.85
C VAL A 106 -6.55 8.72 -18.79
N ALA A 107 -5.99 9.88 -18.51
CA ALA A 107 -4.95 10.13 -17.51
C ALA A 107 -5.54 10.03 -16.07
N ILE A 108 -6.06 8.85 -15.72
CA ILE A 108 -6.86 8.56 -14.52
C ILE A 108 -6.11 8.91 -13.25
N ASN A 109 -4.84 8.51 -13.17
CA ASN A 109 -4.03 8.76 -11.98
C ASN A 109 -3.64 10.24 -11.83
N TYR A 110 -3.41 10.94 -12.94
CA TYR A 110 -3.14 12.38 -12.89
C TYR A 110 -4.36 13.17 -12.44
N LEU A 111 -5.56 12.79 -12.88
CA LEU A 111 -6.81 13.40 -12.40
C LEU A 111 -7.05 13.12 -10.92
N LYS A 112 -6.74 11.93 -10.44
CA LYS A 112 -6.77 11.61 -9.01
C LYS A 112 -5.77 12.45 -8.22
N ARG A 113 -4.53 12.57 -8.70
CA ARG A 113 -3.50 13.42 -8.11
C ARG A 113 -3.94 14.87 -8.06
N PHE A 114 -4.52 15.39 -9.17
CA PHE A 114 -5.06 16.74 -9.21
C PHE A 114 -6.08 16.98 -8.11
N ALA A 115 -7.05 16.09 -7.93
CA ALA A 115 -8.07 16.21 -6.88
C ALA A 115 -7.44 16.24 -5.48
N ALA A 116 -6.48 15.36 -5.21
CA ALA A 116 -5.78 15.32 -3.92
C ALA A 116 -4.91 16.57 -3.67
N ASP A 117 -4.21 17.05 -4.70
CA ASP A 117 -3.39 18.25 -4.61
C ASP A 117 -4.26 19.49 -4.45
N PHE A 118 -5.45 19.54 -5.06
CA PHE A 118 -6.44 20.60 -4.83
C PHE A 118 -6.87 20.68 -3.37
N GLU A 119 -7.22 19.53 -2.75
CA GLU A 119 -7.56 19.48 -1.32
C GLU A 119 -6.42 20.03 -0.47
N ARG A 120 -5.20 19.58 -0.71
CA ARG A 120 -4.03 20.02 0.05
C ARG A 120 -3.74 21.51 -0.11
N GLN A 121 -3.87 22.04 -1.33
CA GLN A 121 -3.62 23.46 -1.62
C GLN A 121 -4.70 24.37 -1.03
N SER A 122 -5.95 23.90 -0.95
CA SER A 122 -7.02 24.65 -0.31
C SER A 122 -6.85 24.77 1.20
N GLY A 123 -6.07 23.88 1.81
CA GLY A 123 -5.91 23.78 3.27
C GLY A 123 -7.16 23.28 3.99
N GLU A 124 -8.23 22.98 3.26
CA GLU A 124 -9.48 22.48 3.80
C GLU A 124 -9.56 20.96 3.64
N ARG A 125 -9.55 20.23 4.75
CA ARG A 125 -9.60 18.79 4.76
C ARG A 125 -10.99 18.26 4.44
N ILE A 126 -11.09 17.43 3.42
CA ILE A 126 -12.34 16.82 2.99
C ILE A 126 -12.43 15.41 3.58
N LEU A 127 -13.25 15.28 4.63
CA LEU A 127 -13.47 13.99 5.27
C LEU A 127 -14.71 13.29 4.68
N PRO A 128 -14.66 11.97 4.45
CA PRO A 128 -15.82 11.21 4.03
C PRO A 128 -16.82 11.04 5.18
N TYR A 129 -18.03 10.56 4.85
CA TYR A 129 -19.05 10.26 5.84
C TYR A 129 -18.55 9.32 6.92
N LYS A 130 -18.91 9.63 8.17
CA LYS A 130 -18.68 8.80 9.34
C LYS A 130 -20.01 8.38 9.95
N ALA A 131 -20.16 7.09 10.25
CA ALA A 131 -21.32 6.56 10.93
C ALA A 131 -21.38 7.06 12.38
N PRO A 132 -22.55 7.07 13.02
CA PRO A 132 -22.67 7.32 14.44
C PRO A 132 -21.82 6.36 15.27
N SER A 133 -21.46 6.78 16.51
CA SER A 133 -20.66 5.92 17.39
C SER A 133 -21.31 4.54 17.58
N SER A 134 -20.51 3.52 17.37
CA SER A 134 -20.90 2.11 17.57
C SER A 134 -20.78 1.66 19.03
N GLY A 135 -20.13 2.47 19.87
CA GLY A 135 -19.76 2.11 21.25
C GLY A 135 -18.59 1.10 21.33
N ARG A 136 -18.03 0.64 20.22
CA ARG A 136 -16.94 -0.35 20.18
C ARG A 136 -15.59 0.31 20.03
N ALA A 137 -14.57 -0.34 20.63
CA ALA A 137 -13.17 0.07 20.59
C ALA A 137 -12.34 -0.97 19.81
N ILE A 138 -11.53 -0.49 18.87
CA ILE A 138 -10.62 -1.31 18.07
C ILE A 138 -9.19 -0.81 18.27
N ALA A 139 -8.28 -1.74 18.58
CA ALA A 139 -6.86 -1.48 18.54
C ALA A 139 -6.27 -1.98 17.22
N VAL A 140 -5.41 -1.20 16.60
CA VAL A 140 -4.66 -1.55 15.41
C VAL A 140 -3.18 -1.55 15.76
N VAL A 141 -2.50 -2.68 15.59
CA VAL A 141 -1.07 -2.82 15.86
C VAL A 141 -0.30 -2.75 14.55
N GLY A 142 0.42 -1.67 14.37
CA GLY A 142 1.14 -1.30 13.14
C GLY A 142 0.47 -0.13 12.43
N GLY A 143 1.20 0.97 12.29
CA GLY A 143 0.80 2.23 11.65
C GLY A 143 1.29 2.36 10.20
N GLY A 144 1.48 1.25 9.50
CA GLY A 144 1.74 1.20 8.06
C GLY A 144 0.47 1.34 7.21
N VAL A 145 0.57 1.08 5.90
CA VAL A 145 -0.56 1.20 4.95
C VAL A 145 -1.78 0.40 5.38
N GLU A 146 -1.56 -0.85 5.78
CA GLU A 146 -2.61 -1.79 6.16
C GLU A 146 -3.32 -1.31 7.44
N GLY A 147 -2.55 -0.98 8.47
CA GLY A 147 -3.11 -0.53 9.74
C GLY A 147 -3.82 0.80 9.64
N LEU A 148 -3.24 1.78 8.96
CA LEU A 148 -3.87 3.08 8.74
C LEU A 148 -5.14 2.97 7.87
N SER A 149 -5.15 2.10 6.86
CA SER A 149 -6.36 1.82 6.08
C SER A 149 -7.45 1.23 6.97
N THR A 150 -7.10 0.22 7.77
CA THR A 150 -8.03 -0.41 8.71
C THR A 150 -8.57 0.61 9.71
N ALA A 151 -7.71 1.45 10.28
CA ALA A 151 -8.10 2.48 11.22
C ALA A 151 -9.09 3.49 10.60
N PHE A 152 -8.80 3.95 9.38
CA PHE A 152 -9.67 4.86 8.64
C PHE A 152 -11.07 4.27 8.42
N PHE A 153 -11.16 3.04 7.91
CA PHE A 153 -12.44 2.42 7.62
C PHE A 153 -13.21 2.04 8.89
N ALA A 154 -12.52 1.59 9.93
CA ALA A 154 -13.14 1.34 11.23
C ALA A 154 -13.69 2.62 11.86
N ALA A 155 -12.95 3.75 11.79
CA ALA A 155 -13.42 5.05 12.24
C ALA A 155 -14.64 5.54 11.44
N ARG A 156 -14.66 5.31 10.11
CA ARG A 156 -15.84 5.59 9.27
C ARG A 156 -17.09 4.82 9.70
N LEU A 157 -16.91 3.58 10.17
CA LEU A 157 -17.99 2.75 10.71
C LEU A 157 -18.41 3.15 12.13
N GLY A 158 -17.83 4.20 12.70
CA GLY A 158 -18.19 4.75 14.00
C GLY A 158 -17.51 4.06 15.18
N HIS A 159 -16.49 3.24 14.94
CA HIS A 159 -15.69 2.66 16.03
C HIS A 159 -14.68 3.68 16.56
N ARG A 160 -14.38 3.58 17.85
CA ARG A 160 -13.22 4.25 18.45
C ARG A 160 -11.98 3.43 18.07
N VAL A 161 -10.97 4.07 17.49
CA VAL A 161 -9.80 3.37 16.98
C VAL A 161 -8.54 4.00 17.54
N THR A 162 -7.65 3.14 18.07
CA THR A 162 -6.29 3.52 18.48
C THR A 162 -5.27 2.69 17.70
N VAL A 163 -4.33 3.36 17.04
CA VAL A 163 -3.22 2.73 16.31
C VAL A 163 -1.98 2.74 17.20
N TYR A 164 -1.35 1.58 17.37
CA TYR A 164 -0.09 1.41 18.09
C TYR A 164 1.02 1.13 17.08
N ASP A 165 2.10 1.90 17.10
CA ASP A 165 3.25 1.66 16.22
C ASP A 165 4.56 1.75 16.99
N ALA A 166 5.50 0.84 16.70
CA ALA A 166 6.81 0.83 17.31
C ALA A 166 7.70 1.99 16.87
N SER A 167 7.43 2.56 15.70
CA SER A 167 8.17 3.71 15.15
C SER A 167 7.68 5.02 15.77
N PRO A 168 8.54 6.05 15.85
CA PRO A 168 8.14 7.36 16.35
C PRO A 168 7.18 8.12 15.42
N LYS A 169 7.08 7.71 14.14
CA LYS A 169 6.19 8.27 13.14
C LYS A 169 5.44 7.17 12.39
N LEU A 170 4.15 7.39 12.13
CA LEU A 170 3.33 6.50 11.31
C LEU A 170 3.75 6.54 9.84
N GLY A 171 3.35 5.51 9.08
CA GLY A 171 3.57 5.42 7.63
C GLY A 171 4.28 4.14 7.19
N GLY A 172 4.94 3.41 8.10
CA GLY A 172 5.61 2.15 7.78
C GLY A 172 6.52 2.25 6.55
N LEU A 173 6.42 1.31 5.61
CA LEU A 173 7.23 1.28 4.38
C LEU A 173 7.01 2.49 3.47
N LEU A 174 5.89 3.18 3.52
CA LEU A 174 5.71 4.44 2.78
C LEU A 174 6.73 5.49 3.22
N ARG A 175 7.07 5.49 4.52
CA ARG A 175 8.04 6.42 5.10
C ARG A 175 9.46 5.92 4.97
N SER A 176 9.70 4.62 5.19
CA SER A 176 11.05 4.07 5.34
C SER A 176 11.63 3.48 4.05
N ALA A 177 10.81 3.12 3.04
CA ALA A 177 11.30 2.40 1.87
C ALA A 177 11.02 3.10 0.52
N ILE A 178 10.28 4.21 0.51
CA ILE A 178 10.04 4.97 -0.73
C ILE A 178 10.91 6.22 -0.72
N ALA A 179 11.67 6.40 -1.81
CA ALA A 179 12.53 7.56 -1.98
C ALA A 179 11.76 8.89 -1.85
N ARG A 180 12.34 9.87 -1.17
CA ARG A 180 11.71 11.17 -0.87
C ARG A 180 11.37 11.96 -2.13
N GLU A 181 12.15 11.81 -3.19
CA GLU A 181 11.92 12.43 -4.48
C GLU A 181 10.63 11.92 -5.13
N ARG A 182 10.27 10.65 -4.85
CA ARG A 182 9.05 10.02 -5.36
C ARG A 182 7.84 10.28 -4.46
N LEU A 183 8.03 10.22 -3.14
CA LEU A 183 7.01 10.47 -2.13
C LEU A 183 7.55 11.45 -1.08
N PRO A 184 7.40 12.77 -1.28
CA PRO A 184 7.78 13.79 -0.31
C PRO A 184 7.10 13.59 1.05
N GLU A 185 7.80 13.91 2.13
CA GLU A 185 7.32 13.66 3.49
C GLU A 185 6.05 14.46 3.83
N ASP A 186 5.95 15.70 3.35
CA ASP A 186 4.78 16.56 3.52
C ASP A 186 3.50 15.99 2.87
N ILE A 187 3.67 15.25 1.77
CA ILE A 187 2.57 14.54 1.10
C ILE A 187 2.13 13.32 1.90
N LEU A 188 3.11 12.60 2.44
CA LEU A 188 2.85 11.44 3.29
C LEU A 188 2.13 11.86 4.57
N ASP A 189 2.65 12.88 5.24
CA ASP A 189 2.09 13.39 6.49
C ASP A 189 0.68 13.95 6.27
N TRP A 190 0.43 14.64 5.16
CA TRP A 190 -0.90 15.12 4.80
C TRP A 190 -1.97 14.03 4.82
N ASP A 191 -1.75 12.92 4.11
CA ASP A 191 -2.74 11.83 4.08
C ASP A 191 -2.87 11.13 5.44
N ILE A 192 -1.77 10.94 6.17
CA ILE A 192 -1.80 10.34 7.52
C ILE A 192 -2.59 11.22 8.49
N GLU A 193 -2.35 12.51 8.52
CA GLU A 193 -3.11 13.46 9.34
C GLU A 193 -4.60 13.41 9.02
N GLY A 194 -4.97 13.31 7.73
CA GLY A 194 -6.36 13.15 7.32
C GLY A 194 -7.03 11.88 7.86
N ILE A 195 -6.26 10.81 8.09
CA ILE A 195 -6.76 9.61 8.76
C ILE A 195 -6.95 9.87 10.26
N LEU A 196 -6.03 10.56 10.91
CA LEU A 196 -6.14 10.90 12.32
C LEU A 196 -7.33 11.84 12.57
N GLU A 197 -7.59 12.79 11.68
CA GLU A 197 -8.74 13.70 11.75
C GLU A 197 -10.10 12.97 11.62
N MET A 198 -10.12 11.72 11.14
CA MET A 198 -11.32 10.88 11.25
C MET A 198 -11.65 10.47 12.70
N GLY A 199 -10.84 10.89 13.66
CA GLY A 199 -10.95 10.54 15.09
C GLY A 199 -10.23 9.25 15.43
N VAL A 200 -9.15 8.96 14.70
CA VAL A 200 -8.21 7.88 15.00
C VAL A 200 -7.15 8.42 15.97
N GLU A 201 -6.96 7.74 17.09
CA GLU A 201 -5.88 8.00 18.04
C GLU A 201 -4.62 7.23 17.65
N ALA A 202 -3.44 7.74 18.00
CA ALA A 202 -2.17 7.09 17.69
C ALA A 202 -1.22 7.10 18.90
N GLU A 203 -0.68 5.91 19.20
CA GLU A 203 0.33 5.65 20.22
C GLU A 203 1.61 5.21 19.49
N THR A 204 2.51 6.14 19.23
CA THR A 204 3.79 5.88 18.55
C THR A 204 4.91 5.59 19.53
N GLY A 205 5.96 4.85 19.09
CA GLY A 205 7.03 4.38 19.97
C GLY A 205 6.60 3.23 20.89
N ALA A 206 5.42 2.65 20.67
CA ALA A 206 4.84 1.58 21.49
C ALA A 206 5.10 0.20 20.88
N VAL A 207 5.93 -0.61 21.51
CA VAL A 207 6.36 -1.92 21.02
C VAL A 207 5.52 -3.02 21.63
N MET A 208 4.79 -3.79 20.80
CA MET A 208 4.04 -4.96 21.24
C MET A 208 4.98 -6.02 21.82
N GLY A 209 4.61 -6.56 22.99
CA GLY A 209 5.41 -7.54 23.74
C GLY A 209 6.37 -6.91 24.74
N LYS A 210 6.65 -5.60 24.63
CA LYS A 210 7.46 -4.81 25.58
C LYS A 210 6.58 -3.83 26.38
N ASP A 211 5.93 -2.91 25.68
CA ASP A 211 5.16 -1.82 26.30
C ASP A 211 3.70 -2.20 26.52
N PHE A 212 3.16 -3.10 25.69
CA PHE A 212 1.81 -3.65 25.81
C PHE A 212 1.73 -5.10 25.26
N THR A 213 0.65 -5.79 25.62
CA THR A 213 0.31 -7.12 25.07
C THR A 213 -1.12 -7.14 24.56
N LEU A 214 -1.43 -8.05 23.63
CA LEU A 214 -2.79 -8.24 23.10
C LEU A 214 -3.80 -8.51 24.24
N ASN A 215 -3.42 -9.37 25.19
CA ASN A 215 -4.26 -9.68 26.33
C ASN A 215 -4.51 -8.46 27.23
N ALA A 216 -3.54 -7.55 27.37
CA ALA A 216 -3.72 -6.33 28.15
C ALA A 216 -4.73 -5.39 27.46
N LEU A 217 -4.65 -5.19 26.15
CA LEU A 217 -5.59 -4.39 25.38
C LEU A 217 -7.02 -4.92 25.51
N LEU A 218 -7.21 -6.24 25.34
CA LEU A 218 -8.54 -6.86 25.48
C LEU A 218 -9.12 -6.69 26.91
N ARG A 219 -8.27 -6.82 27.96
CA ARG A 219 -8.69 -6.59 29.35
C ARG A 219 -9.03 -5.13 29.63
N GLN A 220 -8.48 -4.18 28.90
CA GLN A 220 -8.75 -2.75 29.00
C GLN A 220 -10.05 -2.34 28.28
N GLY A 221 -10.79 -3.28 27.71
CA GLY A 221 -12.08 -3.04 27.07
C GLY A 221 -11.98 -2.75 25.57
N VAL A 222 -10.90 -3.16 24.91
CA VAL A 222 -10.82 -3.20 23.45
C VAL A 222 -11.63 -4.40 22.97
N ASP A 223 -12.57 -4.18 22.07
CA ASP A 223 -13.46 -5.22 21.52
C ASP A 223 -12.76 -6.11 20.50
N ALA A 224 -11.81 -5.56 19.73
CA ALA A 224 -11.05 -6.30 18.73
C ALA A 224 -9.66 -5.67 18.52
N VAL A 225 -8.70 -6.53 18.19
CA VAL A 225 -7.34 -6.12 17.81
C VAL A 225 -7.06 -6.55 16.39
N PHE A 226 -6.62 -5.62 15.55
CA PHE A 226 -6.17 -5.88 14.19
C PHE A 226 -4.65 -5.82 14.15
N LEU A 227 -4.01 -6.89 13.65
CA LEU A 227 -2.55 -6.98 13.55
C LEU A 227 -2.10 -6.61 12.13
N ALA A 228 -1.40 -5.49 12.02
CA ALA A 228 -0.84 -4.94 10.80
C ALA A 228 0.66 -4.65 10.97
N SER A 229 1.37 -5.55 11.67
CA SER A 229 2.77 -5.40 12.07
C SER A 229 3.77 -5.45 10.91
N GLY A 230 3.29 -5.54 9.66
CA GLY A 230 4.11 -5.74 8.48
C GLY A 230 4.49 -7.22 8.30
N GLY A 231 5.02 -7.57 7.16
CA GLY A 231 5.41 -8.94 6.85
C GLY A 231 6.48 -8.99 5.77
N TRP A 232 6.89 -7.82 5.33
CA TRP A 232 7.87 -7.65 4.24
C TRP A 232 9.26 -7.30 4.77
N ASP A 233 9.42 -7.06 6.07
CA ASP A 233 10.73 -6.91 6.66
C ASP A 233 11.28 -8.27 7.08
N SER A 234 12.58 -8.44 6.97
CA SER A 234 13.28 -9.67 7.34
C SER A 234 13.11 -10.05 8.83
N ARG A 235 12.62 -9.13 9.67
CA ARG A 235 12.45 -9.34 11.11
C ARG A 235 11.28 -10.27 11.43
N MET A 236 10.21 -10.25 10.64
CA MET A 236 9.06 -11.15 10.80
C MET A 236 9.37 -12.59 10.39
N ALA A 237 10.31 -12.80 9.48
CA ALA A 237 10.78 -14.12 9.08
C ALA A 237 11.76 -14.74 10.08
N ARG A 238 12.22 -14.00 11.10
CA ARG A 238 13.19 -14.44 12.09
C ARG A 238 12.49 -15.02 13.31
N LYS A 239 12.75 -16.27 13.61
CA LYS A 239 12.09 -17.03 14.69
C LYS A 239 12.38 -16.55 16.12
N SER A 240 13.43 -15.81 16.37
CA SER A 240 13.72 -15.09 17.62
C SER A 240 14.92 -14.16 17.45
N VAL A 241 15.04 -13.17 18.33
CA VAL A 241 16.18 -12.25 18.35
C VAL A 241 17.51 -12.91 18.74
N THR A 242 17.44 -14.13 19.29
CA THR A 242 18.61 -14.89 19.81
C THR A 242 19.06 -16.03 18.90
N GLU A 243 18.22 -16.50 17.98
CA GLU A 243 18.54 -17.53 16.99
C GLU A 243 18.21 -16.99 15.60
N ILE A 244 19.08 -16.10 15.13
CA ILE A 244 19.10 -15.72 13.72
C ILE A 244 19.78 -16.88 12.99
N GLU A 245 19.00 -17.85 12.53
CA GLU A 245 19.38 -18.52 11.30
C GLU A 245 19.35 -17.41 10.25
N SER A 246 20.50 -16.80 10.09
CA SER A 246 20.73 -15.81 9.06
C SER A 246 20.23 -16.37 7.74
N PRO A 247 19.41 -15.66 6.96
CA PRO A 247 19.37 -15.95 5.54
C PRO A 247 20.82 -16.05 5.10
N ILE A 248 21.12 -16.90 4.14
CA ILE A 248 22.48 -17.16 3.67
C ILE A 248 23.27 -15.87 3.72
N PRO A 249 24.42 -15.82 4.41
CA PRO A 249 25.21 -14.61 4.56
C PRO A 249 25.43 -13.95 3.20
N GLY A 250 25.30 -12.63 3.13
CA GLY A 250 25.31 -11.89 1.87
C GLY A 250 23.95 -11.74 1.20
N THR A 251 22.87 -12.32 1.76
CA THR A 251 21.49 -12.06 1.26
C THR A 251 20.77 -11.05 2.16
N TYR A 252 20.14 -10.07 1.54
CA TYR A 252 19.43 -8.99 2.23
C TYR A 252 18.03 -8.80 1.63
N MET A 253 17.08 -8.43 2.46
CA MET A 253 15.79 -8.00 1.94
C MET A 253 15.90 -6.60 1.33
N MET A 254 15.40 -6.43 0.12
CA MET A 254 15.43 -5.14 -0.57
C MET A 254 14.77 -4.01 0.24
N VAL A 255 13.72 -4.32 1.00
CA VAL A 255 13.06 -3.33 1.86
C VAL A 255 13.95 -2.85 3.01
N ASP A 256 14.87 -3.69 3.52
CA ASP A 256 15.82 -3.30 4.55
C ASP A 256 16.87 -2.34 3.96
N LEU A 257 17.37 -2.62 2.75
CA LEU A 257 18.26 -1.74 2.00
C LEU A 257 17.62 -0.37 1.75
N LEU A 258 16.39 -0.35 1.24
CA LEU A 258 15.66 0.88 0.95
C LEU A 258 15.37 1.68 2.23
N SER A 259 15.03 0.99 3.32
CA SER A 259 14.80 1.60 4.63
C SER A 259 16.08 2.21 5.19
N LEU A 260 17.22 1.51 5.10
CA LEU A 260 18.51 2.02 5.53
C LEU A 260 18.92 3.23 4.69
N ALA A 261 18.75 3.16 3.37
CA ALA A 261 19.05 4.27 2.47
C ALA A 261 18.23 5.55 2.74
N ALA A 262 17.01 5.38 3.23
CA ALA A 262 16.15 6.52 3.58
C ALA A 262 16.53 7.20 4.91
N ASN A 263 17.18 6.47 5.82
CA ASN A 263 17.48 6.95 7.17
C ASN A 263 18.99 7.20 7.42
N ASP A 264 19.85 6.28 6.98
CA ASP A 264 21.29 6.28 7.28
C ASP A 264 22.10 5.78 6.07
N ARG A 265 22.03 6.48 4.96
CA ARG A 265 22.62 6.07 3.67
C ARG A 265 24.13 5.84 3.73
N GLU A 266 24.85 6.57 4.56
CA GLU A 266 26.30 6.44 4.73
C GLU A 266 26.73 5.09 5.34
N MET A 267 25.79 4.37 5.96
CA MET A 267 26.03 3.05 6.52
C MET A 267 26.00 1.92 5.50
N ILE A 268 25.59 2.20 4.25
CA ILE A 268 25.48 1.19 3.21
C ILE A 268 26.81 1.04 2.48
N THR A 269 27.38 -0.16 2.56
CA THR A 269 28.50 -0.60 1.72
C THR A 269 28.08 -1.82 0.93
N CYS A 270 28.27 -1.79 -0.38
CA CYS A 270 27.95 -2.91 -1.25
C CYS A 270 29.23 -3.60 -1.74
N PRO A 271 29.19 -4.94 -1.94
CA PRO A 271 30.25 -5.65 -2.67
C PRO A 271 30.30 -5.19 -4.14
N SER A 272 31.39 -5.55 -4.84
CA SER A 272 31.57 -5.19 -6.26
C SER A 272 30.46 -5.78 -7.17
N GLU A 273 29.94 -6.96 -6.85
CA GLU A 273 28.86 -7.61 -7.58
C GLU A 273 27.62 -7.74 -6.69
N VAL A 274 26.45 -7.33 -7.23
CA VAL A 274 25.17 -7.38 -6.53
C VAL A 274 24.10 -7.93 -7.46
N THR A 275 23.33 -8.91 -6.97
CA THR A 275 22.15 -9.42 -7.67
C THR A 275 20.88 -9.01 -6.92
N ILE A 276 19.93 -8.42 -7.64
CA ILE A 276 18.63 -7.98 -7.12
C ILE A 276 17.54 -8.86 -7.73
N PHE A 277 16.65 -9.43 -6.89
CA PHE A 277 15.58 -10.31 -7.36
C PHE A 277 14.19 -9.68 -7.15
N GLY A 278 13.45 -9.48 -8.22
CA GLY A 278 12.10 -8.94 -8.22
C GLY A 278 12.03 -7.44 -7.92
N GLY A 279 10.90 -6.98 -7.39
CA GLY A 279 10.71 -5.61 -6.89
C GLY A 279 10.25 -4.58 -7.91
N GLY A 280 10.13 -4.91 -9.21
CA GLY A 280 9.66 -3.97 -10.22
C GLY A 280 10.48 -2.67 -10.23
N LYS A 281 9.82 -1.50 -10.18
CA LYS A 281 10.53 -0.20 -10.16
C LYS A 281 11.39 0.02 -8.92
N LEU A 282 11.07 -0.63 -7.79
CA LEU A 282 11.91 -0.55 -6.60
C LEU A 282 13.27 -1.23 -6.78
N ALA A 283 13.37 -2.23 -7.66
CA ALA A 283 14.65 -2.84 -8.00
C ALA A 283 15.60 -1.83 -8.67
N LEU A 284 15.08 -0.92 -9.49
CA LEU A 284 15.88 0.15 -10.08
C LEU A 284 16.36 1.16 -9.02
N GLU A 285 15.53 1.50 -8.05
CA GLU A 285 15.91 2.35 -6.92
C GLU A 285 17.00 1.67 -6.08
N ALA A 286 16.84 0.37 -5.78
CA ALA A 286 17.84 -0.43 -5.08
C ALA A 286 19.16 -0.52 -5.86
N ALA A 287 19.10 -0.72 -7.18
CA ALA A 287 20.29 -0.74 -8.05
C ALA A 287 21.07 0.58 -7.99
N LYS A 288 20.35 1.72 -8.00
CA LYS A 288 20.98 3.04 -7.85
C LYS A 288 21.68 3.17 -6.51
N ILE A 289 21.05 2.75 -5.42
CA ILE A 289 21.66 2.76 -4.09
C ILE A 289 22.91 1.88 -4.06
N CYS A 290 22.83 0.66 -4.56
CA CYS A 290 23.98 -0.25 -4.62
C CYS A 290 25.13 0.34 -5.43
N ARG A 291 24.85 0.96 -6.59
CA ARG A 291 25.87 1.63 -7.40
C ARG A 291 26.57 2.75 -6.63
N GLU A 292 25.79 3.62 -6.00
CA GLU A 292 26.33 4.74 -5.21
C GLU A 292 27.07 4.27 -3.95
N SER A 293 26.81 3.03 -3.50
CA SER A 293 27.45 2.40 -2.33
C SER A 293 28.60 1.44 -2.69
N GLY A 294 29.08 1.46 -3.95
CA GLY A 294 30.32 0.77 -4.35
C GLY A 294 30.14 -0.44 -5.30
N ALA A 295 28.95 -0.84 -5.66
CA ALA A 295 28.76 -1.95 -6.58
C ALA A 295 29.19 -1.58 -8.01
N GLU A 296 30.01 -2.43 -8.62
CA GLU A 296 30.55 -2.24 -9.97
C GLU A 296 29.70 -2.97 -11.03
N LYS A 297 29.13 -4.13 -10.67
CA LYS A 297 28.25 -4.93 -11.51
C LYS A 297 26.95 -5.23 -10.79
N ILE A 298 25.84 -4.93 -11.43
CA ILE A 298 24.51 -5.11 -10.84
C ILE A 298 23.68 -5.94 -11.82
N THR A 299 23.12 -7.04 -11.33
CA THR A 299 22.21 -7.89 -12.10
C THR A 299 20.83 -7.84 -11.48
N ILE A 300 19.80 -7.51 -12.25
CA ILE A 300 18.41 -7.58 -11.80
C ILE A 300 17.72 -8.79 -12.45
N LEU A 301 17.09 -9.63 -11.65
CA LEU A 301 16.35 -10.81 -12.08
C LEU A 301 14.85 -10.55 -11.95
N PHE A 302 14.09 -10.69 -13.05
CA PHE A 302 12.63 -10.65 -13.06
C PHE A 302 12.05 -11.99 -13.45
N ARG A 303 11.04 -12.45 -12.71
CA ARG A 303 10.28 -13.67 -13.06
C ARG A 303 9.38 -13.43 -14.27
N GLU A 304 8.93 -12.21 -14.44
CA GLU A 304 8.11 -11.77 -15.55
C GLU A 304 8.96 -11.63 -16.82
N ASP A 305 8.32 -11.77 -17.97
CA ASP A 305 8.94 -11.42 -19.25
C ASP A 305 8.96 -9.89 -19.46
N LEU A 306 9.69 -9.44 -20.47
CA LEU A 306 9.83 -8.02 -20.79
C LEU A 306 8.47 -7.31 -21.01
N GLN A 307 7.48 -8.01 -21.61
CA GLN A 307 6.18 -7.41 -21.93
C GLN A 307 5.31 -7.23 -20.70
N HIS A 308 5.46 -8.08 -19.69
CA HIS A 308 4.69 -8.05 -18.44
C HIS A 308 5.48 -7.44 -17.28
N SER A 309 6.71 -7.02 -17.53
CA SER A 309 7.55 -6.37 -16.54
C SER A 309 6.97 -5.00 -16.12
N ALA A 310 7.08 -4.69 -14.84
CA ALA A 310 6.69 -3.39 -14.28
C ALA A 310 7.66 -2.25 -14.68
N ILE A 311 8.77 -2.56 -15.34
CA ILE A 311 9.76 -1.60 -15.83
C ILE A 311 9.79 -1.58 -17.36
N SER A 312 9.98 -0.41 -17.92
CA SER A 312 10.13 -0.19 -19.35
C SER A 312 11.59 0.08 -19.73
N ASP A 313 11.93 -0.07 -21.00
CA ASP A 313 13.25 0.33 -21.52
C ASP A 313 13.58 1.80 -21.26
N ALA A 314 12.55 2.65 -21.19
CA ALA A 314 12.70 4.06 -20.83
C ALA A 314 13.09 4.22 -19.35
N ASP A 315 12.49 3.45 -18.44
CA ASP A 315 12.84 3.47 -17.02
C ASP A 315 14.31 3.06 -16.83
N VAL A 316 14.76 2.02 -17.55
CA VAL A 316 16.16 1.53 -17.50
C VAL A 316 17.14 2.57 -18.04
N LYS A 317 16.82 3.18 -19.18
CA LYS A 317 17.66 4.24 -19.78
C LYS A 317 17.76 5.47 -18.89
N ASN A 318 16.63 5.87 -18.26
CA ASN A 318 16.58 7.05 -17.43
C ASN A 318 17.38 6.93 -16.12
N ILE A 319 17.61 5.70 -15.64
CA ILE A 319 18.40 5.50 -14.44
C ILE A 319 19.91 5.67 -14.66
N GLY A 320 20.38 5.47 -15.90
CA GLY A 320 21.75 5.77 -16.34
C GLY A 320 22.84 4.99 -15.58
N ILE A 321 22.56 3.78 -15.14
CA ILE A 321 23.53 2.93 -14.42
C ILE A 321 24.36 2.15 -15.43
N GLU A 322 25.66 2.41 -15.49
CA GLU A 322 26.59 1.58 -16.25
C GLU A 322 26.80 0.23 -15.55
N GLY A 323 26.95 -0.88 -16.32
CA GLY A 323 27.11 -2.23 -15.76
C GLY A 323 25.86 -2.80 -15.11
N LEU A 324 24.67 -2.38 -15.56
CA LEU A 324 23.38 -2.94 -15.15
C LEU A 324 22.93 -3.99 -16.17
N ASP A 325 22.85 -5.24 -15.73
CA ASP A 325 22.28 -6.35 -16.48
C ASP A 325 20.87 -6.67 -16.00
N ILE A 326 19.93 -6.91 -16.91
CA ILE A 326 18.56 -7.30 -16.57
C ILE A 326 18.21 -8.60 -17.25
N LEU A 327 17.85 -9.61 -16.45
CA LEU A 327 17.43 -10.91 -16.91
C LEU A 327 15.92 -11.09 -16.63
N TYR A 328 15.16 -11.32 -17.69
CA TYR A 328 13.74 -11.62 -17.65
C TYR A 328 13.52 -13.14 -17.67
N ASP A 329 12.30 -13.58 -17.31
CA ASP A 329 11.94 -14.99 -17.22
C ASP A 329 12.91 -15.79 -16.31
N ALA A 330 13.50 -15.14 -15.31
CA ALA A 330 14.53 -15.70 -14.45
C ALA A 330 14.03 -15.93 -13.02
N ALA A 331 14.37 -17.07 -12.44
CA ALA A 331 14.12 -17.38 -11.05
C ALA A 331 15.40 -17.90 -10.37
N ILE A 332 15.53 -17.63 -9.08
CA ILE A 332 16.61 -18.21 -8.27
C ILE A 332 16.27 -19.69 -8.04
N GLN A 333 17.22 -20.58 -8.33
CA GLN A 333 17.10 -22.00 -8.10
C GLN A 333 17.85 -22.43 -6.85
N CYS A 334 19.08 -21.93 -6.67
CA CYS A 334 19.93 -22.27 -5.54
C CYS A 334 20.84 -21.10 -5.17
N LEU A 335 21.13 -20.99 -3.88
CA LEU A 335 22.12 -20.08 -3.32
C LEU A 335 23.22 -20.92 -2.66
N ARG A 336 24.48 -20.64 -2.97
CA ARG A 336 25.63 -21.31 -2.35
C ARG A 336 26.46 -20.31 -1.60
N GLY A 337 26.68 -20.61 -0.32
CA GLY A 337 27.52 -19.80 0.56
C GLY A 337 28.77 -20.58 1.00
N GLU A 338 29.87 -19.88 1.19
CA GLU A 338 31.09 -20.37 1.82
C GLU A 338 31.53 -19.38 2.89
N GLU A 339 31.94 -19.85 4.07
CA GLU A 339 32.47 -19.04 5.17
C GLU A 339 31.67 -17.77 5.49
N ASP A 340 30.35 -17.89 5.61
CA ASP A 340 29.45 -16.76 5.88
C ASP A 340 29.36 -15.73 4.73
N GLN A 341 29.64 -16.08 3.50
CA GLN A 341 29.43 -15.27 2.31
C GLN A 341 28.68 -16.02 1.21
N LEU A 342 27.83 -15.32 0.47
CA LEU A 342 27.24 -15.84 -0.75
C LEU A 342 28.29 -15.81 -1.85
N VAL A 343 28.64 -16.96 -2.44
CA VAL A 343 29.65 -17.07 -3.48
C VAL A 343 29.09 -17.40 -4.85
N GLU A 344 27.95 -18.08 -4.90
CA GLU A 344 27.33 -18.45 -6.16
C GLU A 344 25.80 -18.43 -6.07
N LEU A 345 25.17 -18.10 -7.19
CA LEU A 345 23.75 -18.06 -7.38
C LEU A 345 23.36 -18.79 -8.67
N ASP A 346 22.62 -19.90 -8.57
CA ASP A 346 22.05 -20.53 -9.73
C ASP A 346 20.70 -19.90 -10.07
N THR A 347 20.58 -19.44 -11.30
CA THR A 347 19.33 -18.97 -11.89
C THR A 347 18.81 -19.96 -12.91
N VAL A 348 17.51 -20.06 -13.03
CA VAL A 348 16.83 -20.85 -14.04
C VAL A 348 15.94 -19.96 -14.89
N ASN A 349 16.06 -20.09 -16.21
CA ASN A 349 15.07 -19.49 -17.10
C ASN A 349 13.77 -20.28 -16.99
N ILE A 350 12.68 -19.59 -16.66
CA ILE A 350 11.38 -20.23 -16.35
C ILE A 350 10.78 -20.89 -17.60
N LYS A 351 11.05 -20.33 -18.80
CA LYS A 351 10.51 -20.82 -20.08
C LYS A 351 11.38 -21.93 -20.67
N THR A 352 12.70 -21.71 -20.78
CA THR A 352 13.62 -22.66 -21.43
C THR A 352 14.15 -23.76 -20.52
N ARG A 353 14.03 -23.54 -19.17
CA ARG A 353 14.59 -24.42 -18.14
C ARG A 353 16.12 -24.49 -18.11
N GLU A 354 16.80 -23.63 -18.85
CA GLU A 354 18.24 -23.50 -18.79
C GLU A 354 18.68 -22.88 -17.48
N THR A 355 19.73 -23.45 -16.88
CA THR A 355 20.32 -22.95 -15.62
C THR A 355 21.59 -22.18 -15.95
N THR A 356 21.76 -21.01 -15.32
CA THR A 356 22.97 -20.20 -15.42
C THR A 356 23.45 -19.88 -14.02
N THR A 357 24.76 -20.05 -13.76
CA THR A 357 25.39 -19.69 -12.50
C THR A 357 25.95 -18.27 -12.59
N ILE A 358 25.65 -17.45 -11.60
CA ILE A 358 26.22 -16.12 -11.36
C ILE A 358 27.14 -16.27 -10.15
N ALA A 359 28.43 -15.93 -10.35
CA ALA A 359 29.47 -16.01 -9.32
C ALA A 359 29.56 -14.70 -8.53
#